data_101457daae15b9d75271bf02d01fb146
#
_entry.id   101457daae15b9d75271bf02d01fb146
#
_cell.length_a   1.000
_cell.length_b   1.000
_cell.length_c   1.000
_cell.angle_alpha   90.00
_cell.angle_beta   90.00
_cell.angle_gamma   90.00
#
_symmetry.space_group_name_H-M   'P 1'
#
loop_
_entity.id
_entity.type
_entity.pdbx_description
1 polymer ?
#
loop_
_entity_poly.entity_id
_entity_poly.type
_entity_poly.pdbx_seq_one_letter_code
_entity_poly.pdbx_strand_id
1 'polypeptide(L)'
;MDNKTTYRIMGIDPGTNYMGYGVIEVEGRTIRSVVMGDIDMHRMADPYDKLRYIFERVGALIEQYGPREVALESPFFGANVQSMLKLGRAQGVAMAAALNRGRQVYEYAPTRIKQAITGRGAASKEQVAAIVRHTLSIDYMPRRLDATDGMAVALCHYYASTSPIARAMGEERVKGLGGRKKAVKGSTTWKAFLRSHPERQIK
;
A
#
# COMPACT_ATOMS: atom_id res chain seq x y z
N MET A 1 22.56 5.71 25.64
CA MET A 1 22.48 6.33 24.28
C MET A 1 21.38 5.61 23.54
N ASP A 2 20.22 6.21 23.41
CA ASP A 2 19.11 5.63 22.67
C ASP A 2 19.52 5.51 21.20
N ASN A 3 19.67 4.28 20.75
CA ASN A 3 19.97 3.97 19.36
C ASN A 3 18.71 4.28 18.55
N LYS A 4 18.53 5.55 18.16
CA LYS A 4 17.39 5.98 17.35
C LYS A 4 17.46 5.30 16.00
N THR A 5 16.73 4.20 15.85
CA THR A 5 16.66 3.47 14.59
C THR A 5 15.95 4.34 13.56
N THR A 6 16.68 4.80 12.54
CA THR A 6 16.14 5.51 11.39
C THR A 6 15.63 4.48 10.37
N TYR A 7 14.41 4.66 9.86
CA TYR A 7 13.84 3.80 8.82
C TYR A 7 12.88 4.59 7.94
N ARG A 8 12.56 4.03 6.77
CA ARG A 8 11.64 4.64 5.81
C ARG A 8 10.40 3.81 5.62
N ILE A 9 9.30 4.48 5.38
CA ILE A 9 8.00 3.92 5.01
C ILE A 9 7.63 4.48 3.65
N MET A 10 7.21 3.62 2.73
CA MET A 10 6.65 4.02 1.45
C MET A 10 5.14 3.81 1.48
N GLY A 11 4.39 4.84 1.12
CA GLY A 11 2.95 4.76 0.89
C GLY A 11 2.64 4.82 -0.59
N ILE A 12 1.66 4.06 -1.03
CA ILE A 12 1.20 3.98 -2.42
C ILE A 12 -0.33 4.13 -2.44
N ASP A 13 -0.82 5.06 -3.26
CA ASP A 13 -2.22 5.16 -3.67
C ASP A 13 -2.36 4.54 -5.07
N PRO A 14 -2.92 3.31 -5.20
CA PRO A 14 -3.00 2.63 -6.48
C PRO A 14 -3.94 3.34 -7.46
N GLY A 15 -3.50 3.47 -8.70
CA GLY A 15 -4.29 4.03 -9.78
C GLY A 15 -3.99 3.39 -11.14
N THR A 16 -4.90 3.51 -12.09
CA THR A 16 -4.77 2.92 -13.43
C THR A 16 -4.20 3.87 -14.48
N ASN A 17 -4.25 5.17 -14.22
CA ASN A 17 -3.65 6.21 -15.05
C ASN A 17 -2.54 6.95 -14.31
N TYR A 18 -2.71 7.15 -13.03
CA TYR A 18 -1.74 7.75 -12.12
C TYR A 18 -1.72 6.93 -10.85
N MET A 19 -0.54 6.60 -10.36
CA MET A 19 -0.34 5.92 -9.08
C MET A 19 0.50 6.83 -8.20
N GLY A 20 -0.11 7.35 -7.15
CA GLY A 20 0.57 8.21 -6.19
C GLY A 20 1.52 7.44 -5.29
N TYR A 21 2.68 8.02 -4.97
CA TYR A 21 3.59 7.47 -3.99
C TYR A 21 4.20 8.54 -3.10
N GLY A 22 4.52 8.16 -1.88
CA GLY A 22 5.24 9.01 -0.94
C GLY A 22 6.17 8.19 -0.06
N VAL A 23 7.32 8.74 0.28
CA VAL A 23 8.28 8.13 1.21
C VAL A 23 8.52 9.09 2.36
N ILE A 24 8.33 8.59 3.57
CA ILE A 24 8.69 9.29 4.80
C ILE A 24 9.89 8.61 5.47
N GLU A 25 10.69 9.40 6.14
CA GLU A 25 11.76 8.95 7.02
C GLU A 25 11.37 9.17 8.47
N VAL A 26 11.53 8.15 9.29
CA VAL A 26 11.20 8.13 10.71
C VAL A 26 12.48 8.01 11.52
N GLU A 27 12.73 8.97 12.40
CA GLU A 27 13.83 8.96 13.37
C GLU A 27 13.23 9.17 14.78
N GLY A 28 13.08 8.09 15.54
CA GLY A 28 12.39 8.14 16.81
C GLY A 28 10.93 8.57 16.66
N ARG A 29 10.58 9.81 17.07
CA ARG A 29 9.24 10.38 16.90
C ARG A 29 9.17 11.45 15.80
N THR A 30 10.29 11.76 15.19
CA THR A 30 10.37 12.75 14.11
C THR A 30 10.08 12.07 12.78
N ILE A 31 9.24 12.71 11.98
CA ILE A 31 8.87 12.26 10.63
C ILE A 31 9.27 13.33 9.64
N ARG A 32 9.91 12.95 8.55
CA ARG A 32 10.29 13.88 7.47
C ARG A 32 9.83 13.33 6.13
N SER A 33 9.41 14.22 5.23
CA SER A 33 9.20 13.88 3.83
C SER A 33 10.54 13.64 3.15
N VAL A 34 10.66 12.53 2.43
CA VAL A 34 11.84 12.22 1.59
C VAL A 34 11.53 12.53 0.15
N VAL A 35 10.42 12.00 -0.37
CA VAL A 35 9.96 12.20 -1.74
C VAL A 35 8.47 11.93 -1.82
N MET A 36 7.80 12.61 -2.74
CA MET A 36 6.47 12.25 -3.21
C MET A 36 6.37 12.49 -4.71
N GLY A 37 5.51 11.74 -5.37
CA GLY A 37 5.31 11.84 -6.81
C GLY A 37 4.21 10.92 -7.30
N ASP A 38 4.07 10.85 -8.60
CA ASP A 38 3.16 9.96 -9.27
C ASP A 38 3.86 9.15 -10.37
N ILE A 39 3.41 7.92 -10.56
CA ILE A 39 3.77 7.08 -11.69
C ILE A 39 2.73 7.36 -12.76
N ASP A 40 3.13 8.07 -13.80
CA ASP A 40 2.24 8.51 -14.88
C ASP A 40 2.13 7.46 -15.98
N MET A 41 0.93 6.94 -16.16
CA MET A 41 0.60 5.91 -17.16
C MET A 41 -0.55 6.35 -18.09
N HIS A 42 -0.96 7.64 -18.05
CA HIS A 42 -2.16 8.07 -18.75
C HIS A 42 -2.05 7.95 -20.28
N ARG A 43 -0.83 8.03 -20.83
CA ARG A 43 -0.57 7.90 -22.27
C ARG A 43 -0.35 6.46 -22.74
N MET A 44 -0.26 5.51 -21.82
CA MET A 44 -0.07 4.11 -22.16
C MET A 44 -1.44 3.48 -22.52
N ALA A 45 -1.55 2.96 -23.73
CA ALA A 45 -2.78 2.38 -24.25
C ALA A 45 -2.98 0.93 -23.77
N ASP A 46 -1.90 0.14 -23.77
CA ASP A 46 -1.95 -1.27 -23.40
C ASP A 46 -2.03 -1.45 -21.87
N PRO A 47 -3.05 -2.14 -21.35
CA PRO A 47 -3.16 -2.41 -19.93
C PRO A 47 -2.04 -3.32 -19.38
N TYR A 48 -1.47 -4.22 -20.19
CA TYR A 48 -0.38 -5.10 -19.75
C TYR A 48 0.93 -4.33 -19.64
N ASP A 49 1.20 -3.39 -20.56
CA ASP A 49 2.34 -2.48 -20.46
C ASP A 49 2.26 -1.61 -19.23
N LYS A 50 1.06 -1.13 -18.85
CA LYS A 50 0.86 -0.43 -17.57
C LYS A 50 1.25 -1.29 -16.38
N LEU A 51 0.84 -2.56 -16.33
CA LEU A 51 1.19 -3.45 -15.24
C LEU A 51 2.69 -3.70 -15.15
N ARG A 52 3.36 -3.95 -16.30
CA ARG A 52 4.81 -4.08 -16.35
C ARG A 52 5.49 -2.81 -15.82
N TYR A 53 5.05 -1.64 -16.30
CA TYR A 53 5.59 -0.36 -15.86
C TYR A 53 5.43 -0.10 -14.38
N ILE A 54 4.25 -0.45 -13.79
CA ILE A 54 4.05 -0.38 -12.33
C ILE A 54 5.08 -1.24 -11.61
N PHE A 55 5.27 -2.50 -12.02
CA PHE A 55 6.20 -3.42 -11.38
C PHE A 55 7.64 -2.87 -11.38
N GLU A 56 8.08 -2.37 -12.54
CA GLU A 56 9.41 -1.82 -12.73
C GLU A 56 9.61 -0.53 -11.92
N ARG A 57 8.64 0.41 -11.99
CA ARG A 57 8.74 1.71 -11.32
C ARG A 57 8.66 1.61 -9.80
N VAL A 58 7.69 0.84 -9.27
CA VAL A 58 7.60 0.59 -7.82
C VAL A 58 8.87 -0.11 -7.34
N GLY A 59 9.38 -1.07 -8.12
CA GLY A 59 10.62 -1.72 -7.81
C GLY A 59 11.81 -0.78 -7.74
N ALA A 60 11.99 0.07 -8.74
CA ALA A 60 13.06 1.06 -8.79
C ALA A 60 12.98 2.06 -7.60
N LEU A 61 11.77 2.50 -7.26
CA LEU A 61 11.55 3.39 -6.10
C LEU A 61 11.94 2.69 -4.78
N ILE A 62 11.59 1.41 -4.61
CA ILE A 62 11.98 0.64 -3.43
C ILE A 62 13.50 0.47 -3.34
N GLU A 63 14.17 0.20 -4.46
CA GLU A 63 15.63 0.10 -4.51
C GLU A 63 16.31 1.44 -4.21
N GLN A 64 15.79 2.53 -4.77
CA GLN A 64 16.34 3.87 -4.61
C GLN A 64 16.20 4.41 -3.17
N TYR A 65 15.02 4.24 -2.57
CA TYR A 65 14.72 4.85 -1.26
C TYR A 65 14.85 3.88 -0.09
N GLY A 66 14.94 2.58 -0.32
CA GLY A 66 15.16 1.56 0.71
C GLY A 66 14.10 1.52 1.81
N PRO A 67 12.77 1.63 1.54
CA PRO A 67 11.78 1.60 2.60
C PRO A 67 11.80 0.24 3.30
N ARG A 68 11.66 0.24 4.63
CA ARG A 68 11.52 -0.99 5.42
C ARG A 68 10.16 -1.64 5.18
N GLU A 69 9.14 -0.81 5.07
CA GLU A 69 7.74 -1.20 4.97
C GLU A 69 7.05 -0.43 3.83
N VAL A 70 6.12 -1.10 3.14
CA VAL A 70 5.32 -0.50 2.07
C VAL A 70 3.85 -0.62 2.45
N ALA A 71 3.15 0.50 2.46
CA ALA A 71 1.72 0.58 2.73
C ALA A 71 0.96 0.95 1.46
N LEU A 72 -0.21 0.35 1.23
CA LEU A 72 -1.04 0.66 0.09
C LEU A 72 -2.46 1.02 0.55
N GLU A 73 -3.13 1.88 -0.23
CA GLU A 73 -4.56 2.05 -0.11
C GLU A 73 -5.29 0.85 -0.70
N SER A 74 -6.27 0.29 0.06
CA SER A 74 -7.11 -0.81 -0.43
C SER A 74 -8.13 -0.28 -1.44
N PRO A 75 -8.44 -1.05 -2.51
CA PRO A 75 -9.50 -0.69 -3.44
C PRO A 75 -10.83 -0.54 -2.70
N PHE A 76 -11.55 0.53 -3.00
CA PHE A 76 -12.90 0.72 -2.49
C PHE A 76 -13.92 0.05 -3.42
N PHE A 77 -14.96 -0.56 -2.84
CA PHE A 77 -16.07 -1.12 -3.62
C PHE A 77 -16.87 0.00 -4.28
N GLY A 78 -16.65 0.22 -5.56
CA GLY A 78 -17.38 1.19 -6.38
C GLY A 78 -18.44 0.51 -7.24
N ALA A 79 -19.34 1.31 -7.82
CA ALA A 79 -20.40 0.81 -8.71
C ALA A 79 -19.85 0.20 -10.02
N ASN A 80 -18.64 0.58 -10.44
CA ASN A 80 -18.05 0.10 -11.69
C ASN A 80 -17.06 -1.06 -11.45
N VAL A 81 -17.56 -2.29 -11.65
CA VAL A 81 -16.79 -3.54 -11.47
C VAL A 81 -15.55 -3.58 -12.36
N GLN A 82 -15.62 -3.08 -13.60
CA GLN A 82 -14.47 -3.09 -14.53
C GLN A 82 -13.33 -2.18 -14.04
N SER A 83 -13.69 -1.03 -13.51
CA SER A 83 -12.69 -0.13 -12.91
C SER A 83 -12.06 -0.73 -11.67
N MET A 84 -12.84 -1.41 -10.83
CA MET A 84 -12.35 -2.11 -9.63
C MET A 84 -11.38 -3.23 -9.99
N LEU A 85 -11.70 -4.03 -11.01
CA LEU A 85 -10.81 -5.10 -11.48
C LEU A 85 -9.49 -4.56 -12.01
N LYS A 86 -9.52 -3.45 -12.76
CA LYS A 86 -8.30 -2.79 -13.24
C LYS A 86 -7.47 -2.25 -12.07
N LEU A 87 -8.11 -1.62 -11.10
CA LEU A 87 -7.45 -1.07 -9.91
C LEU A 87 -6.82 -2.18 -9.05
N GLY A 88 -7.55 -3.28 -8.82
CA GLY A 88 -7.04 -4.43 -8.09
C GLY A 88 -5.84 -5.10 -8.76
N ARG A 89 -5.80 -5.13 -10.12
CA ARG A 89 -4.62 -5.60 -10.86
C ARG A 89 -3.42 -4.68 -10.63
N ALA A 90 -3.61 -3.37 -10.74
CA ALA A 90 -2.54 -2.39 -10.53
C ALA A 90 -1.99 -2.46 -9.11
N GLN A 91 -2.87 -2.54 -8.10
CA GLN A 91 -2.50 -2.72 -6.70
C GLN A 91 -1.73 -4.03 -6.48
N GLY A 92 -2.27 -5.16 -6.97
CA GLY A 92 -1.62 -6.46 -6.82
C GLY A 92 -0.21 -6.50 -7.40
N VAL A 93 0.01 -5.82 -8.54
CA VAL A 93 1.34 -5.70 -9.15
C VAL A 93 2.27 -4.83 -8.29
N ALA A 94 1.80 -3.72 -7.72
CA ALA A 94 2.60 -2.89 -6.80
C ALA A 94 2.99 -3.69 -5.53
N MET A 95 2.05 -4.47 -4.98
CA MET A 95 2.32 -5.38 -3.86
C MET A 95 3.36 -6.44 -4.23
N ALA A 96 3.21 -7.08 -5.40
CA ALA A 96 4.14 -8.08 -5.89
C ALA A 96 5.56 -7.52 -6.05
N ALA A 97 5.69 -6.28 -6.55
CA ALA A 97 6.97 -5.59 -6.68
C ALA A 97 7.64 -5.36 -5.32
N ALA A 98 6.86 -5.00 -4.29
CA ALA A 98 7.35 -4.82 -2.92
C ALA A 98 7.75 -6.15 -2.27
N LEU A 99 6.91 -7.18 -2.37
CA LEU A 99 7.16 -8.51 -1.83
C LEU A 99 8.36 -9.17 -2.48
N ASN A 100 8.54 -9.03 -3.80
CA ASN A 100 9.69 -9.53 -4.54
C ASN A 100 11.03 -8.93 -4.06
N ARG A 101 10.98 -7.75 -3.45
CA ARG A 101 12.13 -7.06 -2.85
C ARG A 101 12.24 -7.26 -1.34
N GLY A 102 11.51 -8.25 -0.80
CA GLY A 102 11.56 -8.62 0.62
C GLY A 102 10.94 -7.56 1.55
N ARG A 103 10.09 -6.66 1.03
CA ARG A 103 9.43 -5.64 1.86
C ARG A 103 8.14 -6.18 2.46
N GLN A 104 7.87 -5.78 3.71
CA GLN A 104 6.57 -6.05 4.32
C GLN A 104 5.53 -5.12 3.71
N VAL A 105 4.33 -5.67 3.45
CA VAL A 105 3.24 -4.95 2.79
C VAL A 105 2.05 -4.84 3.75
N TYR A 106 1.44 -3.65 3.79
CA TYR A 106 0.27 -3.33 4.62
C TYR A 106 -0.80 -2.64 3.78
N GLU A 107 -2.06 -2.87 4.11
CA GLU A 107 -3.19 -2.27 3.40
C GLU A 107 -4.08 -1.48 4.35
N TYR A 108 -4.59 -0.34 3.87
CA TYR A 108 -5.47 0.54 4.62
C TYR A 108 -6.67 0.96 3.80
N ALA A 109 -7.88 0.85 4.37
CA ALA A 109 -9.08 1.38 3.73
C ALA A 109 -9.01 2.91 3.60
N PRO A 110 -9.57 3.51 2.52
CA PRO A 110 -9.59 4.96 2.30
C PRO A 110 -10.13 5.74 3.50
N THR A 111 -11.21 5.25 4.13
CA THR A 111 -11.79 5.85 5.32
C THR A 111 -10.84 5.83 6.51
N ARG A 112 -10.05 4.77 6.66
CA ARG A 112 -9.04 4.64 7.72
C ARG A 112 -7.90 5.64 7.52
N ILE A 113 -7.43 5.82 6.29
CA ILE A 113 -6.40 6.79 5.95
C ILE A 113 -6.88 8.20 6.29
N LYS A 114 -8.08 8.59 5.82
CA LYS A 114 -8.69 9.88 6.13
C LYS A 114 -8.82 10.12 7.62
N GLN A 115 -9.31 9.12 8.36
CA GLN A 115 -9.47 9.21 9.81
C GLN A 115 -8.13 9.34 10.53
N ALA A 116 -7.10 8.62 10.11
CA ALA A 116 -5.77 8.69 10.70
C ALA A 116 -5.13 10.07 10.54
N ILE A 117 -5.35 10.73 9.41
CA ILE A 117 -4.77 12.04 9.09
C ILE A 117 -5.59 13.20 9.68
N THR A 118 -6.92 13.15 9.54
CA THR A 118 -7.81 14.30 9.83
C THR A 118 -8.67 14.12 11.07
N GLY A 119 -8.69 12.92 11.66
CA GLY A 119 -9.66 12.55 12.70
C GLY A 119 -11.07 12.24 12.16
N ARG A 120 -11.32 12.40 10.84
CA ARG A 120 -12.64 12.22 10.20
C ARG A 120 -12.53 11.37 8.95
N GLY A 121 -13.21 10.21 8.93
CA GLY A 121 -13.22 9.30 7.76
C GLY A 121 -13.91 9.89 6.51
N ALA A 122 -14.73 10.91 6.67
CA ALA A 122 -15.44 11.61 5.57
C ALA A 122 -14.72 12.87 5.08
N ALA A 123 -13.46 13.12 5.48
CA ALA A 123 -12.70 14.29 5.04
C ALA A 123 -12.51 14.34 3.52
N SER A 124 -12.47 15.54 2.95
CA SER A 124 -12.15 15.74 1.54
C SER A 124 -10.67 15.50 1.24
N LYS A 125 -10.31 15.29 -0.03
CA LYS A 125 -8.90 15.12 -0.45
C LYS A 125 -8.08 16.37 -0.13
N GLU A 126 -8.64 17.55 -0.30
CA GLU A 126 -7.98 18.83 -0.02
C GLU A 126 -7.67 18.98 1.47
N GLN A 127 -8.60 18.55 2.35
CA GLN A 127 -8.37 18.55 3.80
C GLN A 127 -7.25 17.60 4.20
N VAL A 128 -7.23 16.40 3.62
CA VAL A 128 -6.13 15.44 3.84
C VAL A 128 -4.81 16.03 3.37
N ALA A 129 -4.75 16.55 2.15
CA ALA A 129 -3.55 17.16 1.58
C ALA A 129 -3.02 18.33 2.41
N ALA A 130 -3.90 19.19 2.92
CA ALA A 130 -3.51 20.30 3.78
C ALA A 130 -2.83 19.83 5.08
N ILE A 131 -3.39 18.82 5.74
CA ILE A 131 -2.83 18.28 6.98
C ILE A 131 -1.53 17.52 6.72
N VAL A 132 -1.44 16.72 5.66
CA VAL A 132 -0.20 16.05 5.24
C VAL A 132 0.92 17.06 5.03
N ARG A 133 0.66 18.13 4.29
CA ARG A 133 1.64 19.20 4.06
C ARG A 133 2.09 19.87 5.35
N HIS A 134 1.16 20.23 6.22
CA HIS A 134 1.48 20.83 7.51
C HIS A 134 2.33 19.89 8.37
N THR A 135 1.93 18.63 8.48
CA THR A 135 2.62 17.62 9.31
C THR A 135 4.05 17.36 8.84
N LEU A 136 4.29 17.37 7.54
CA LEU A 136 5.59 17.06 6.94
C LEU A 136 6.37 18.33 6.53
N SER A 137 5.86 19.52 6.83
CA SER A 137 6.46 20.80 6.46
C SER A 137 6.80 20.89 4.97
N ILE A 138 5.82 20.52 4.12
CA ILE A 138 6.00 20.52 2.67
C ILE A 138 5.59 21.88 2.12
N ASP A 139 6.53 22.66 1.61
CA ASP A 139 6.31 24.04 1.16
C ASP A 139 5.74 24.16 -0.25
N TYR A 140 5.79 23.09 -1.05
CA TYR A 140 5.29 23.09 -2.41
C TYR A 140 4.00 22.25 -2.56
N MET A 141 3.19 22.61 -3.58
CA MET A 141 2.03 21.79 -3.98
C MET A 141 2.43 20.98 -5.21
N PRO A 142 2.29 19.65 -5.16
CA PRO A 142 2.42 18.85 -6.35
C PRO A 142 1.31 19.23 -7.35
N ARG A 143 1.60 19.09 -8.64
CA ARG A 143 0.60 19.34 -9.70
C ARG A 143 -0.64 18.46 -9.56
N ARG A 144 -0.51 17.28 -8.93
CA ARG A 144 -1.56 16.30 -8.69
C ARG A 144 -1.62 15.95 -7.22
N LEU A 145 -2.83 15.83 -6.69
CA LEU A 145 -3.05 15.40 -5.31
C LEU A 145 -2.70 13.92 -5.08
N ASP A 146 -2.64 13.10 -6.14
CA ASP A 146 -2.28 11.68 -6.06
C ASP A 146 -0.94 11.46 -5.32
N ALA A 147 0.05 12.33 -5.54
CA ALA A 147 1.31 12.32 -4.81
C ALA A 147 1.11 12.54 -3.29
N THR A 148 0.16 13.39 -2.93
CA THR A 148 -0.17 13.67 -1.53
C THR A 148 -0.95 12.49 -0.90
N ASP A 149 -1.78 11.80 -1.71
CA ASP A 149 -2.51 10.61 -1.27
C ASP A 149 -1.51 9.48 -0.90
N GLY A 150 -0.45 9.26 -1.68
CA GLY A 150 0.62 8.33 -1.31
C GLY A 150 1.33 8.69 0.00
N MET A 151 1.58 9.99 0.26
CA MET A 151 2.09 10.44 1.55
C MET A 151 1.12 10.18 2.70
N ALA A 152 -0.18 10.40 2.49
CA ALA A 152 -1.21 10.12 3.50
C ALA A 152 -1.23 8.64 3.89
N VAL A 153 -1.04 7.73 2.93
CA VAL A 153 -0.91 6.28 3.18
C VAL A 153 0.31 5.99 4.06
N ALA A 154 1.48 6.57 3.75
CA ALA A 154 2.70 6.39 4.55
C ALA A 154 2.52 6.89 5.99
N LEU A 155 1.92 8.07 6.19
CA LEU A 155 1.60 8.61 7.51
C LEU A 155 0.58 7.77 8.27
N CYS A 156 -0.47 7.28 7.59
CA CYS A 156 -1.45 6.38 8.19
C CYS A 156 -0.77 5.14 8.76
N HIS A 157 0.15 4.54 7.98
CA HIS A 157 0.91 3.39 8.44
C HIS A 157 1.82 3.72 9.63
N TYR A 158 2.51 4.86 9.61
CA TYR A 158 3.30 5.30 10.76
C TYR A 158 2.46 5.43 12.02
N TYR A 159 1.30 6.10 11.96
CA TYR A 159 0.42 6.24 13.12
C TYR A 159 -0.15 4.89 13.60
N ALA A 160 -0.48 4.00 12.67
CA ALA A 160 -0.96 2.66 13.01
C ALA A 160 0.13 1.81 13.70
N SER A 161 1.36 1.87 13.23
CA SER A 161 2.48 1.08 13.76
C SER A 161 3.02 1.61 15.09
N THR A 162 2.88 2.91 15.36
CA THR A 162 3.42 3.56 16.57
C THR A 162 2.40 3.75 17.69
N SER A 163 1.08 3.73 17.37
CA SER A 163 0.02 3.91 18.36
C SER A 163 -0.12 2.69 19.28
N PRO A 164 -0.06 2.84 20.62
CA PRO A 164 -0.30 1.75 21.56
C PRO A 164 -1.71 1.13 21.40
N ILE A 165 -2.70 1.97 21.08
CA ILE A 165 -4.10 1.53 20.88
C ILE A 165 -4.21 0.73 19.58
N ALA A 166 -3.56 1.16 18.51
CA ALA A 166 -3.55 0.44 17.23
C ALA A 166 -2.86 -0.93 17.36
N ARG A 167 -1.79 -1.02 18.15
CA ARG A 167 -1.14 -2.29 18.49
C ARG A 167 -2.05 -3.22 19.30
N ALA A 168 -2.85 -2.68 20.21
CA ALA A 168 -3.80 -3.45 21.00
C ALA A 168 -5.01 -3.94 20.19
N MET A 169 -5.45 -3.18 19.17
CA MET A 169 -6.58 -3.53 18.30
C MET A 169 -6.20 -4.51 17.18
N GLY A 170 -4.95 -4.95 17.12
CA GLY A 170 -4.42 -5.87 16.10
C GLY A 170 -4.22 -5.16 14.76
N GLU A 171 -2.98 -5.08 14.33
CA GLU A 171 -2.64 -4.80 12.94
C GLU A 171 -3.36 -5.87 12.09
N GLU A 172 -4.24 -5.50 11.19
CA GLU A 172 -4.59 -6.36 10.06
C GLU A 172 -3.35 -6.48 9.17
N ARG A 173 -2.39 -7.24 9.68
CA ARG A 173 -1.34 -7.77 8.83
C ARG A 173 -2.05 -8.59 7.76
N VAL A 174 -1.86 -8.25 6.51
CA VAL A 174 -1.92 -9.25 5.46
C VAL A 174 -0.83 -10.27 5.84
N LYS A 175 -1.23 -11.27 6.64
CA LYS A 175 -0.34 -12.39 6.97
C LYS A 175 -0.02 -13.03 5.64
N GLY A 176 1.15 -12.69 5.11
CA GLY A 176 1.67 -13.37 3.94
C GLY A 176 1.45 -14.86 4.13
N LEU A 177 1.10 -15.56 3.05
CA LEU A 177 0.77 -16.99 2.94
C LEU A 177 1.79 -17.98 3.57
N GLY A 178 2.71 -17.51 4.44
CA GLY A 178 3.74 -18.29 5.12
C GLY A 178 3.45 -18.67 6.58
N GLY A 179 2.37 -18.19 7.20
CA GLY A 179 1.99 -18.62 8.55
C GLY A 179 1.28 -19.97 8.49
N ARG A 180 1.89 -21.04 8.99
CA ARG A 180 1.25 -22.35 9.22
C ARG A 180 -0.11 -22.13 9.90
N LYS A 181 -1.19 -22.15 9.12
CA LYS A 181 -2.54 -22.26 9.69
C LYS A 181 -2.59 -23.58 10.44
N LYS A 182 -2.94 -23.56 11.74
CA LYS A 182 -3.46 -24.74 12.41
C LYS A 182 -4.59 -25.25 11.53
N ALA A 183 -4.44 -26.48 11.02
CA ALA A 183 -5.44 -27.11 10.17
C ALA A 183 -6.80 -27.05 10.86
N VAL A 184 -7.73 -26.33 10.26
CA VAL A 184 -9.14 -26.42 10.62
C VAL A 184 -9.53 -27.84 10.23
N LYS A 185 -9.92 -28.66 11.23
CA LYS A 185 -10.48 -30.00 10.97
C LYS A 185 -11.66 -29.82 10.01
N GLY A 186 -11.54 -30.31 8.77
CA GLY A 186 -12.56 -30.22 7.74
C GLY A 186 -12.15 -29.57 6.42
N SER A 187 -10.98 -28.94 6.30
CA SER A 187 -10.50 -28.43 5.01
C SER A 187 -9.91 -29.58 4.20
N THR A 188 -10.64 -30.05 3.22
CA THR A 188 -10.10 -30.92 2.15
C THR A 188 -8.97 -30.18 1.46
N THR A 189 -7.74 -30.65 1.62
CA THR A 189 -6.60 -30.07 0.90
C THR A 189 -6.81 -30.30 -0.59
N TRP A 190 -6.30 -29.40 -1.46
CA TRP A 190 -6.34 -29.56 -2.92
C TRP A 190 -5.89 -30.96 -3.37
N LYS A 191 -4.90 -31.55 -2.71
CA LYS A 191 -4.49 -32.95 -2.94
C LYS A 191 -5.58 -33.96 -2.64
N ALA A 192 -6.38 -33.78 -1.59
CA ALA A 192 -7.51 -34.67 -1.26
C ALA A 192 -8.64 -34.49 -2.27
N PHE A 193 -8.91 -33.25 -2.70
CA PHE A 193 -9.87 -32.97 -3.77
C PHE A 193 -9.47 -33.62 -5.08
N LEU A 194 -8.21 -33.51 -5.52
CA LEU A 194 -7.73 -34.16 -6.74
C LEU A 194 -7.74 -35.68 -6.67
N ARG A 195 -7.56 -36.28 -5.48
CA ARG A 195 -7.71 -37.75 -5.32
C ARG A 195 -9.14 -38.21 -5.49
N SER A 196 -10.10 -37.42 -5.08
CA SER A 196 -11.54 -37.73 -5.25
C SER A 196 -12.09 -37.38 -6.64
N HIS A 197 -11.30 -36.64 -7.47
CA HIS A 197 -11.67 -36.22 -8.82
C HIS A 197 -10.52 -36.47 -9.80
N PRO A 198 -10.15 -37.73 -10.06
CA PRO A 198 -9.00 -38.07 -10.89
C PRO A 198 -9.12 -37.57 -12.34
N GLU A 199 -10.33 -37.36 -12.83
CA GLU A 199 -10.61 -36.77 -14.14
C GLU A 199 -10.17 -35.30 -14.29
N ARG A 200 -9.89 -34.62 -13.20
CA ARG A 200 -9.43 -33.20 -13.17
C ARG A 200 -7.92 -33.06 -13.05
N GLN A 201 -7.19 -34.15 -13.06
CA GLN A 201 -5.72 -34.10 -13.10
C GLN A 201 -5.28 -33.91 -14.56
N ILE A 202 -4.67 -32.78 -14.86
CA ILE A 202 -4.03 -32.54 -16.16
C ILE A 202 -2.76 -33.39 -16.20
N LYS A 203 -2.64 -34.25 -17.21
CA LYS A 203 -1.41 -35.01 -17.47
C LYS A 203 -0.30 -34.11 -18.00
#